data_5978f22a53fa2597b8ad08feaae723a6
#
_entry.id   5978f22a53fa2597b8ad08feaae723a6
#
_cell.length_a   1.000
_cell.length_b   1.000
_cell.length_c   1.000
_cell.angle_alpha   90.00
_cell.angle_beta   90.00
_cell.angle_gamma   90.00
#
_symmetry.space_group_name_H-M   'P 1'
#
loop_
_entity.id
_entity.type
_entity.pdbx_description
1 polymer ?
#
loop_
_entity_poly.entity_id
_entity_poly.type
_entity_poly.pdbx_seq_one_letter_code
_entity_poly.pdbx_strand_id
1 'polypeptide(L)'
;MGRLDGKVAVVTGAAGVLCSVMTESLLREGAKVVLADLNEDHARALQKTLAAQGLGETMALGVNVLERASLEVARDATLAKWGRIDILINGAGGNHPKGTCPAEQFVEGTKLEDSFFGLDLAGFEFVNKLNFIGSLLPAQVFCQAMLKTGGSVINISSMSATQPLTKVAAYSAAKAAIDNFTRWLAVHLAPANIRVNAIAPGFFITQQNRFLMLEQDGKTLTARGQKVISKTPMHRFGEPKDLCGALTYLVSDEASFVTGVVIPVDGGFLAYSGV
;
A
#
# COMPACT_ATOMS: atom_id res chain seq x y z
N MET A 1 -20.92 -1.12 18.33
CA MET A 1 -20.64 -0.06 17.34
C MET A 1 -19.17 -0.14 16.98
N GLY A 2 -18.84 -0.25 15.71
CA GLY A 2 -17.47 -0.30 15.25
C GLY A 2 -16.81 1.09 15.29
N ARG A 3 -15.49 1.16 15.32
CA ARG A 3 -14.74 2.44 15.34
C ARG A 3 -14.94 3.30 14.09
N LEU A 4 -15.45 2.70 13.00
CA LEU A 4 -15.61 3.34 11.69
C LEU A 4 -17.06 3.35 11.22
N ASP A 5 -18.03 3.19 12.14
CA ASP A 5 -19.45 3.20 11.81
C ASP A 5 -19.85 4.45 11.03
N GLY A 6 -20.48 4.25 9.87
CA GLY A 6 -20.95 5.32 8.99
C GLY A 6 -19.85 5.99 8.14
N LYS A 7 -18.57 5.64 8.31
CA LYS A 7 -17.49 6.15 7.46
C LYS A 7 -17.48 5.43 6.10
N VAL A 8 -17.06 6.14 5.06
CA VAL A 8 -16.90 5.63 3.69
C VAL A 8 -15.42 5.63 3.33
N ALA A 9 -14.88 4.46 3.02
CA ALA A 9 -13.49 4.28 2.62
C ALA A 9 -13.37 3.94 1.13
N VAL A 10 -12.36 4.50 0.47
CA VAL A 10 -11.91 4.09 -0.87
C VAL A 10 -10.56 3.41 -0.72
N VAL A 11 -10.45 2.18 -1.21
CA VAL A 11 -9.20 1.41 -1.20
C VAL A 11 -8.76 1.16 -2.63
N THR A 12 -7.61 1.71 -3.05
CA THR A 12 -7.03 1.42 -4.37
C THR A 12 -6.15 0.19 -4.31
N GLY A 13 -6.14 -0.62 -5.39
CA GLY A 13 -5.49 -1.93 -5.38
C GLY A 13 -6.15 -2.90 -4.39
N ALA A 14 -7.47 -2.77 -4.19
CA ALA A 14 -8.22 -3.44 -3.14
C ALA A 14 -8.17 -4.97 -3.21
N ALA A 15 -8.05 -5.53 -4.40
CA ALA A 15 -7.97 -6.98 -4.59
C ALA A 15 -6.55 -7.56 -4.36
N GLY A 16 -5.55 -6.72 -4.07
CA GLY A 16 -4.21 -7.14 -3.69
C GLY A 16 -4.17 -7.84 -2.33
N VAL A 17 -3.16 -8.70 -2.13
CA VAL A 17 -3.03 -9.56 -0.92
C VAL A 17 -3.12 -8.78 0.40
N LEU A 18 -2.45 -7.63 0.49
CA LEU A 18 -2.47 -6.81 1.71
C LEU A 18 -3.76 -6.00 1.82
N CYS A 19 -4.17 -5.36 0.71
CA CYS A 19 -5.33 -4.48 0.69
C CYS A 19 -6.66 -5.21 0.89
N SER A 20 -6.78 -6.46 0.44
CA SER A 20 -7.99 -7.26 0.67
C SER A 20 -8.26 -7.51 2.16
N VAL A 21 -7.21 -7.83 2.93
CA VAL A 21 -7.31 -8.04 4.39
C VAL A 21 -7.51 -6.70 5.13
N MET A 22 -6.85 -5.63 4.69
CA MET A 22 -7.10 -4.29 5.21
C MET A 22 -8.54 -3.85 4.96
N THR A 23 -9.09 -4.12 3.77
CA THR A 23 -10.50 -3.88 3.43
C THR A 23 -11.45 -4.63 4.36
N GLU A 24 -11.19 -5.92 4.59
CA GLU A 24 -11.98 -6.73 5.52
C GLU A 24 -11.96 -6.12 6.94
N SER A 25 -10.80 -5.65 7.40
CA SER A 25 -10.67 -4.97 8.69
C SER A 25 -11.51 -3.71 8.79
N LEU A 26 -11.52 -2.87 7.74
CA LEU A 26 -12.35 -1.65 7.70
C LEU A 26 -13.85 -1.98 7.78
N LEU A 27 -14.30 -3.02 7.06
CA LEU A 27 -15.69 -3.48 7.09
C LEU A 27 -16.09 -4.03 8.47
N ARG A 28 -15.22 -4.78 9.13
CA ARG A 28 -15.45 -5.30 10.51
C ARG A 28 -15.59 -4.17 11.53
N GLU A 29 -14.98 -3.03 11.28
CA GLU A 29 -15.10 -1.82 12.10
C GLU A 29 -16.29 -0.92 11.70
N GLY A 30 -17.14 -1.35 10.76
CA GLY A 30 -18.38 -0.68 10.39
C GLY A 30 -18.27 0.30 9.21
N ALA A 31 -17.12 0.38 8.54
CA ALA A 31 -17.00 1.22 7.35
C ALA A 31 -17.73 0.61 6.15
N LYS A 32 -18.17 1.48 5.23
CA LYS A 32 -18.56 1.12 3.86
C LYS A 32 -17.34 1.27 2.96
N VAL A 33 -17.08 0.34 2.05
CA VAL A 33 -15.81 0.32 1.31
C VAL A 33 -16.00 0.23 -0.19
N VAL A 34 -15.36 1.15 -0.92
CA VAL A 34 -15.13 1.04 -2.37
C VAL A 34 -13.89 0.19 -2.61
N LEU A 35 -14.08 -0.89 -3.35
CA LEU A 35 -13.04 -1.80 -3.81
C LEU A 35 -12.57 -1.32 -5.19
N ALA A 36 -11.62 -0.40 -5.22
CA ALA A 36 -11.08 0.15 -6.46
C ALA A 36 -9.85 -0.65 -6.89
N ASP A 37 -9.94 -1.32 -8.02
CA ASP A 37 -8.85 -2.13 -8.57
C ASP A 37 -8.75 -1.96 -10.08
N LEU A 38 -7.55 -2.08 -10.66
CA LEU A 38 -7.38 -2.07 -12.11
C LEU A 38 -8.14 -3.21 -12.77
N ASN A 39 -8.16 -4.38 -12.11
CA ASN A 39 -8.93 -5.54 -12.53
C ASN A 39 -10.27 -5.57 -11.79
N GLU A 40 -11.33 -5.12 -12.47
CA GLU A 40 -12.67 -5.06 -11.91
C GLU A 40 -13.21 -6.45 -11.52
N ASP A 41 -12.86 -7.50 -12.26
CA ASP A 41 -13.30 -8.87 -11.95
C ASP A 41 -12.72 -9.36 -10.63
N HIS A 42 -11.46 -9.01 -10.33
CA HIS A 42 -10.86 -9.30 -9.03
C HIS A 42 -11.55 -8.52 -7.90
N ALA A 43 -11.87 -7.25 -8.12
CA ALA A 43 -12.62 -6.45 -7.14
C ALA A 43 -14.03 -7.04 -6.90
N ARG A 44 -14.73 -7.47 -7.94
CA ARG A 44 -16.04 -8.15 -7.86
C ARG A 44 -15.96 -9.51 -7.17
N ALA A 45 -14.91 -10.28 -7.41
CA ALA A 45 -14.68 -11.55 -6.72
C ALA A 45 -14.45 -11.33 -5.21
N LEU A 46 -13.63 -10.34 -4.84
CA LEU A 46 -13.45 -9.93 -3.46
C LEU A 46 -14.78 -9.48 -2.82
N GLN A 47 -15.56 -8.66 -3.51
CA GLN A 47 -16.88 -8.22 -3.06
C GLN A 47 -17.78 -9.40 -2.70
N LYS A 48 -17.85 -10.41 -3.57
CA LYS A 48 -18.65 -11.63 -3.32
C LYS A 48 -18.15 -12.39 -2.09
N THR A 49 -16.83 -12.50 -1.93
CA THR A 49 -16.21 -13.16 -0.78
C THR A 49 -16.56 -12.46 0.54
N LEU A 50 -16.46 -11.12 0.57
CA LEU A 50 -16.78 -10.32 1.75
C LEU A 50 -18.28 -10.36 2.08
N ALA A 51 -19.14 -10.30 1.07
CA ALA A 51 -20.59 -10.43 1.24
C ALA A 51 -20.99 -11.81 1.81
N ALA A 52 -20.35 -12.89 1.36
CA ALA A 52 -20.57 -14.24 1.88
C ALA A 52 -20.18 -14.39 3.36
N GLN A 53 -19.29 -13.53 3.86
CA GLN A 53 -18.91 -13.46 5.29
C GLN A 53 -19.86 -12.57 6.11
N GLY A 54 -20.90 -12.01 5.51
CA GLY A 54 -21.83 -11.10 6.19
C GLY A 54 -21.20 -9.73 6.52
N LEU A 55 -20.10 -9.38 5.85
CA LEU A 55 -19.42 -8.11 6.06
C LEU A 55 -20.06 -7.00 5.24
N GLY A 56 -20.31 -5.90 5.88
CA GLY A 56 -20.74 -4.57 5.48
C GLY A 56 -21.06 -4.26 4.01
N GLU A 57 -21.27 -2.98 3.72
CA GLU A 57 -21.57 -2.52 2.35
C GLU A 57 -20.28 -2.30 1.56
N THR A 58 -20.21 -2.90 0.37
CA THR A 58 -19.09 -2.70 -0.57
C THR A 58 -19.56 -2.26 -1.96
N MET A 59 -18.66 -1.66 -2.73
CA MET A 59 -18.85 -1.33 -4.14
C MET A 59 -17.55 -1.63 -4.89
N ALA A 60 -17.59 -2.60 -5.82
CA ALA A 60 -16.45 -2.93 -6.67
C ALA A 60 -16.45 -2.05 -7.93
N LEU A 61 -15.30 -1.46 -8.25
CA LEU A 61 -15.09 -0.59 -9.41
C LEU A 61 -13.76 -0.90 -10.09
N GLY A 62 -13.77 -0.92 -11.43
CA GLY A 62 -12.56 -0.89 -12.26
C GLY A 62 -11.95 0.50 -12.25
N VAL A 63 -10.74 0.67 -11.68
CA VAL A 63 -10.10 1.96 -11.51
C VAL A 63 -8.63 1.91 -11.90
N ASN A 64 -8.25 2.72 -12.88
CA ASN A 64 -6.85 2.96 -13.18
C ASN A 64 -6.36 4.18 -12.39
N VAL A 65 -5.50 3.96 -11.40
CA VAL A 65 -4.95 5.03 -10.53
C VAL A 65 -4.04 6.02 -11.27
N LEU A 66 -3.65 5.72 -12.50
CA LEU A 66 -2.83 6.59 -13.36
C LEU A 66 -3.68 7.43 -14.31
N GLU A 67 -5.00 7.31 -14.27
CA GLU A 67 -5.94 8.04 -15.13
C GLU A 67 -6.93 8.85 -14.29
N ARG A 68 -6.82 10.18 -14.40
CA ARG A 68 -7.68 11.11 -13.64
C ARG A 68 -9.17 10.85 -13.88
N ALA A 69 -9.58 10.67 -15.13
CA ALA A 69 -10.98 10.43 -15.47
C ALA A 69 -11.55 9.17 -14.80
N SER A 70 -10.74 8.09 -14.73
CA SER A 70 -11.12 6.84 -14.04
C SER A 70 -11.35 7.07 -12.55
N LEU A 71 -10.50 7.88 -11.92
CA LEU A 71 -10.62 8.23 -10.50
C LEU A 71 -11.83 9.16 -10.24
N GLU A 72 -12.11 10.11 -11.13
CA GLU A 72 -13.24 11.02 -11.02
C GLU A 72 -14.58 10.25 -11.13
N VAL A 73 -14.68 9.30 -12.05
CA VAL A 73 -15.85 8.39 -12.15
C VAL A 73 -16.04 7.61 -10.85
N ALA A 74 -14.97 7.07 -10.26
CA ALA A 74 -15.05 6.33 -9.00
C ALA A 74 -15.46 7.23 -7.83
N ARG A 75 -14.92 8.46 -7.75
CA ARG A 75 -15.32 9.47 -6.76
C ARG A 75 -16.82 9.77 -6.87
N ASP A 76 -17.28 10.08 -8.07
CA ASP A 76 -18.66 10.51 -8.29
C ASP A 76 -19.66 9.36 -8.04
N ALA A 77 -19.32 8.13 -8.42
CA ALA A 77 -20.09 6.93 -8.08
C ALA A 77 -20.16 6.71 -6.56
N THR A 78 -19.07 6.97 -5.83
CA THR A 78 -19.02 6.86 -4.37
C THR A 78 -19.92 7.90 -3.71
N LEU A 79 -19.84 9.15 -4.17
CA LEU A 79 -20.66 10.25 -3.66
C LEU A 79 -22.14 10.03 -4.00
N ALA A 80 -22.47 9.55 -5.18
CA ALA A 80 -23.85 9.22 -5.56
C ALA A 80 -24.45 8.13 -4.68
N LYS A 81 -23.65 7.13 -4.29
CA LYS A 81 -24.14 6.01 -3.47
C LYS A 81 -24.24 6.32 -1.98
N TRP A 82 -23.26 7.02 -1.40
CA TRP A 82 -23.15 7.21 0.05
C TRP A 82 -23.02 8.66 0.51
N GLY A 83 -22.94 9.62 -0.41
CA GLY A 83 -22.93 11.06 -0.12
C GLY A 83 -21.63 11.61 0.47
N ARG A 84 -20.63 10.76 0.74
CA ARG A 84 -19.39 11.15 1.43
C ARG A 84 -18.22 10.24 1.11
N ILE A 85 -17.02 10.71 1.38
CA ILE A 85 -15.78 9.95 1.42
C ILE A 85 -15.01 10.42 2.65
N ASP A 86 -14.60 9.51 3.53
CA ASP A 86 -13.92 9.82 4.79
C ASP A 86 -12.50 9.30 4.83
N ILE A 87 -12.24 8.20 4.12
CA ILE A 87 -10.98 7.47 4.18
C ILE A 87 -10.52 7.15 2.76
N LEU A 88 -9.25 7.43 2.48
CA LEU A 88 -8.57 6.99 1.27
C LEU A 88 -7.37 6.12 1.63
N ILE A 89 -7.33 4.90 1.11
CA ILE A 89 -6.16 4.01 1.21
C ILE A 89 -5.50 3.91 -0.16
N ASN A 90 -4.32 4.49 -0.31
CA ASN A 90 -3.50 4.39 -1.50
C ASN A 90 -2.66 3.10 -1.45
N GLY A 91 -3.28 1.99 -1.85
CA GLY A 91 -2.69 0.65 -1.82
C GLY A 91 -2.26 0.11 -3.17
N ALA A 92 -2.65 0.76 -4.27
CA ALA A 92 -2.19 0.38 -5.61
C ALA A 92 -0.67 0.62 -5.73
N GLY A 93 0.06 -0.41 -6.15
CA GLY A 93 1.52 -0.34 -6.27
C GLY A 93 2.14 -1.72 -6.43
N GLY A 94 3.44 -1.74 -6.53
CA GLY A 94 4.22 -2.97 -6.65
C GLY A 94 5.52 -2.75 -7.42
N ASN A 95 6.30 -3.82 -7.54
CA ASN A 95 7.51 -3.83 -8.36
C ASN A 95 7.22 -4.42 -9.75
N HIS A 96 8.16 -4.26 -10.67
CA HIS A 96 8.11 -4.83 -12.01
C HIS A 96 9.45 -5.46 -12.36
N PRO A 97 9.48 -6.64 -13.04
CA PRO A 97 10.74 -7.31 -13.37
C PRO A 97 11.76 -6.43 -14.10
N LYS A 98 11.29 -5.61 -15.05
CA LYS A 98 12.15 -4.65 -15.78
C LYS A 98 12.72 -3.52 -14.92
N GLY A 99 12.10 -3.20 -13.78
CA GLY A 99 12.62 -2.23 -12.80
C GLY A 99 13.53 -2.87 -11.75
N THR A 100 14.01 -4.10 -11.98
CA THR A 100 14.79 -4.89 -11.03
C THR A 100 16.20 -5.09 -11.57
N CYS A 101 17.22 -4.82 -10.74
CA CYS A 101 18.61 -5.12 -11.02
C CYS A 101 18.92 -6.58 -10.61
N PRO A 102 19.41 -7.45 -11.49
CA PRO A 102 19.75 -8.83 -11.15
C PRO A 102 20.82 -8.97 -10.07
N ALA A 103 21.90 -8.17 -10.12
CA ALA A 103 22.96 -8.19 -9.13
C ALA A 103 22.58 -7.45 -7.83
N GLU A 104 22.95 -8.02 -6.69
CA GLU A 104 22.79 -7.34 -5.38
C GLU A 104 23.86 -6.26 -5.17
N GLN A 105 25.08 -6.52 -5.61
CA GLN A 105 26.23 -5.64 -5.55
C GLN A 105 27.06 -5.77 -6.82
N PHE A 106 27.73 -4.71 -7.20
CA PHE A 106 28.69 -4.75 -8.29
C PHE A 106 30.04 -5.25 -7.75
N VAL A 107 30.45 -6.44 -8.19
CA VAL A 107 31.73 -7.06 -7.82
C VAL A 107 32.49 -7.42 -9.08
N GLU A 108 33.76 -7.76 -8.95
CA GLU A 108 34.59 -8.22 -10.08
C GLU A 108 33.90 -9.39 -10.79
N GLY A 109 33.80 -9.33 -12.12
CA GLY A 109 33.12 -10.33 -12.95
C GLY A 109 31.61 -10.09 -13.11
N THR A 110 31.01 -9.13 -12.43
CA THR A 110 29.62 -8.77 -12.66
C THR A 110 29.47 -8.18 -14.07
N LYS A 111 28.56 -8.73 -14.87
CA LYS A 111 28.25 -8.19 -16.18
C LYS A 111 27.53 -6.85 -16.04
N LEU A 112 27.83 -5.89 -16.93
CA LEU A 112 27.21 -4.57 -16.90
C LEU A 112 25.68 -4.66 -17.05
N GLU A 113 25.20 -5.53 -17.92
CA GLU A 113 23.78 -5.77 -18.17
C GLU A 113 23.00 -6.29 -16.95
N ASP A 114 23.69 -7.01 -16.04
CA ASP A 114 23.11 -7.55 -14.80
C ASP A 114 23.23 -6.59 -13.62
N SER A 115 23.82 -5.42 -13.81
CA SER A 115 24.12 -4.42 -12.79
C SER A 115 23.28 -3.16 -12.95
N PHE A 116 23.56 -2.13 -12.14
CA PHE A 116 22.97 -0.79 -12.28
C PHE A 116 23.10 -0.23 -13.71
N PHE A 117 24.19 -0.52 -14.40
CA PHE A 117 24.43 0.00 -15.75
C PHE A 117 23.51 -0.60 -16.82
N GLY A 118 22.92 -1.77 -16.57
CA GLY A 118 21.93 -2.43 -17.44
C GLY A 118 20.48 -2.21 -17.00
N LEU A 119 20.23 -1.34 -16.00
CA LEU A 119 18.88 -1.10 -15.51
C LEU A 119 17.98 -0.48 -16.61
N ASP A 120 16.86 -1.12 -16.93
CA ASP A 120 15.89 -0.62 -17.91
C ASP A 120 15.18 0.64 -17.37
N LEU A 121 15.45 1.78 -18.01
CA LEU A 121 14.87 3.06 -17.62
C LEU A 121 13.34 3.06 -17.74
N ALA A 122 12.77 2.44 -18.76
CA ALA A 122 11.31 2.36 -18.93
C ALA A 122 10.66 1.54 -17.80
N GLY A 123 11.31 0.46 -17.37
CA GLY A 123 10.89 -0.32 -16.21
C GLY A 123 11.00 0.48 -14.91
N PHE A 124 12.08 1.25 -14.76
CA PHE A 124 12.26 2.16 -13.63
C PHE A 124 11.15 3.23 -13.57
N GLU A 125 10.87 3.89 -14.68
CA GLU A 125 9.82 4.91 -14.80
C GLU A 125 8.44 4.33 -14.51
N PHE A 126 8.13 3.15 -15.05
CA PHE A 126 6.86 2.47 -14.77
C PHE A 126 6.64 2.23 -13.29
N VAL A 127 7.67 1.69 -12.58
CA VAL A 127 7.58 1.42 -11.13
C VAL A 127 7.39 2.73 -10.35
N ASN A 128 8.13 3.79 -10.70
CA ASN A 128 7.96 5.10 -10.07
C ASN A 128 6.56 5.67 -10.33
N LYS A 129 6.09 5.66 -11.57
CA LYS A 129 4.78 6.16 -11.96
C LYS A 129 3.68 5.41 -11.21
N LEU A 130 3.71 4.07 -11.20
CA LEU A 130 2.70 3.27 -10.53
C LEU A 130 2.66 3.56 -9.02
N ASN A 131 3.80 3.56 -8.34
CA ASN A 131 3.82 3.70 -6.89
C ASN A 131 3.60 5.15 -6.43
N PHE A 132 4.28 6.13 -7.05
CA PHE A 132 4.21 7.51 -6.62
C PHE A 132 3.01 8.25 -7.21
N ILE A 133 2.89 8.31 -8.56
CA ILE A 133 1.76 8.99 -9.20
C ILE A 133 0.45 8.27 -8.91
N GLY A 134 0.47 6.92 -8.83
CA GLY A 134 -0.68 6.10 -8.42
C GLY A 134 -1.14 6.30 -6.96
N SER A 135 -0.42 7.08 -6.15
CA SER A 135 -0.84 7.55 -4.83
C SER A 135 -1.19 9.04 -4.83
N LEU A 136 -0.39 9.85 -5.56
CA LEU A 136 -0.61 11.30 -5.68
C LEU A 136 -1.93 11.62 -6.37
N LEU A 137 -2.20 10.99 -7.52
CA LEU A 137 -3.38 11.31 -8.32
C LEU A 137 -4.70 10.93 -7.62
N PRO A 138 -4.85 9.74 -6.99
CA PRO A 138 -6.01 9.46 -6.15
C PRO A 138 -6.18 10.46 -5.00
N ALA A 139 -5.08 10.86 -4.33
CA ALA A 139 -5.16 11.89 -3.29
C ALA A 139 -5.71 13.21 -3.85
N GLN A 140 -5.26 13.66 -5.03
CA GLN A 140 -5.79 14.86 -5.68
C GLN A 140 -7.29 14.79 -5.99
N VAL A 141 -7.81 13.61 -6.34
CA VAL A 141 -9.21 13.45 -6.74
C VAL A 141 -10.12 13.23 -5.53
N PHE A 142 -9.77 12.30 -4.64
CA PHE A 142 -10.64 11.92 -3.53
C PHE A 142 -10.62 12.92 -2.37
N CYS A 143 -9.47 13.57 -2.08
CA CYS A 143 -9.41 14.56 -1.01
C CYS A 143 -10.28 15.80 -1.29
N GLN A 144 -10.60 16.11 -2.56
CA GLN A 144 -11.55 17.17 -2.87
C GLN A 144 -12.93 16.92 -2.24
N ALA A 145 -13.37 15.66 -2.18
CA ALA A 145 -14.63 15.30 -1.54
C ALA A 145 -14.57 15.39 0.00
N MET A 146 -13.37 15.42 0.58
CA MET A 146 -13.16 15.50 2.02
C MET A 146 -13.00 16.94 2.55
N LEU A 147 -12.84 17.95 1.68
CA LEU A 147 -12.48 19.34 2.07
C LEU A 147 -13.44 19.97 3.08
N LYS A 148 -14.72 19.59 3.07
CA LYS A 148 -15.74 20.13 3.98
C LYS A 148 -15.95 19.28 5.22
N THR A 149 -15.61 18.02 5.19
CA THR A 149 -15.92 17.05 6.25
C THR A 149 -14.69 16.58 7.03
N GLY A 150 -13.50 16.89 6.54
CA GLY A 150 -12.28 16.26 7.00
C GLY A 150 -12.19 14.81 6.52
N GLY A 151 -11.12 14.12 6.93
CA GLY A 151 -10.90 12.71 6.55
C GLY A 151 -9.53 12.18 6.93
N SER A 152 -9.23 10.97 6.47
CA SER A 152 -7.94 10.31 6.68
C SER A 152 -7.42 9.67 5.41
N VAL A 153 -6.17 9.96 5.06
CA VAL A 153 -5.46 9.34 3.93
C VAL A 153 -4.35 8.45 4.47
N ILE A 154 -4.30 7.21 4.02
CA ILE A 154 -3.22 6.28 4.33
C ILE A 154 -2.50 5.90 3.04
N ASN A 155 -1.23 6.20 2.97
CA ASN A 155 -0.35 5.76 1.90
C ASN A 155 0.32 4.43 2.29
N ILE A 156 0.34 3.45 1.40
CA ILE A 156 1.12 2.23 1.62
C ILE A 156 2.54 2.48 1.12
N SER A 157 3.42 2.75 2.08
CA SER A 157 4.85 2.88 1.89
C SER A 157 5.54 1.50 1.90
N SER A 158 6.76 1.44 2.37
CA SER A 158 7.55 0.22 2.59
C SER A 158 8.70 0.53 3.52
N MET A 159 9.19 -0.45 4.27
CA MET A 159 10.45 -0.32 4.99
C MET A 159 11.64 0.01 4.05
N SER A 160 11.51 -0.34 2.75
CA SER A 160 12.52 -0.02 1.73
C SER A 160 12.63 1.47 1.41
N ALA A 161 11.68 2.29 1.84
CA ALA A 161 11.76 3.76 1.74
C ALA A 161 12.87 4.33 2.60
N THR A 162 13.11 3.75 3.77
CA THR A 162 14.14 4.17 4.73
C THR A 162 15.44 3.37 4.55
N GLN A 163 15.31 2.05 4.40
CA GLN A 163 16.44 1.14 4.20
C GLN A 163 16.30 0.44 2.84
N PRO A 164 16.93 0.97 1.78
CA PRO A 164 16.73 0.48 0.43
C PRO A 164 17.18 -0.98 0.31
N LEU A 165 16.36 -1.78 -0.35
CA LEU A 165 16.66 -3.18 -0.61
C LEU A 165 17.49 -3.31 -1.87
N THR A 166 18.41 -4.27 -1.86
CA THR A 166 19.14 -4.69 -3.06
C THR A 166 18.17 -5.08 -4.19
N LYS A 167 18.59 -4.89 -5.43
CA LYS A 167 17.88 -5.24 -6.67
C LYS A 167 16.68 -4.34 -7.03
N VAL A 168 16.04 -3.65 -6.11
CA VAL A 168 14.75 -2.94 -6.33
C VAL A 168 14.88 -1.42 -6.17
N ALA A 169 15.86 -0.82 -6.82
CA ALA A 169 16.16 0.61 -6.72
C ALA A 169 14.95 1.50 -7.06
N ALA A 170 14.24 1.18 -8.16
CA ALA A 170 13.05 1.93 -8.59
C ALA A 170 11.95 1.93 -7.52
N TYR A 171 11.67 0.75 -6.95
CA TYR A 171 10.66 0.60 -5.92
C TYR A 171 11.04 1.35 -4.63
N SER A 172 12.28 1.19 -4.17
CA SER A 172 12.77 1.86 -2.95
C SER A 172 12.71 3.39 -3.11
N ALA A 173 13.15 3.93 -4.25
CA ALA A 173 13.09 5.36 -4.55
C ALA A 173 11.63 5.87 -4.56
N ALA A 174 10.72 5.13 -5.22
CA ALA A 174 9.30 5.51 -5.26
C ALA A 174 8.67 5.51 -3.85
N LYS A 175 9.02 4.53 -3.00
CA LYS A 175 8.51 4.47 -1.63
C LYS A 175 9.11 5.56 -0.72
N ALA A 176 10.36 5.95 -0.94
CA ALA A 176 10.93 7.13 -0.28
C ALA A 176 10.21 8.44 -0.68
N ALA A 177 9.84 8.56 -1.97
CA ALA A 177 9.01 9.67 -2.44
C ALA A 177 7.63 9.69 -1.77
N ILE A 178 7.00 8.51 -1.53
CA ILE A 178 5.73 8.39 -0.78
C ILE A 178 5.88 8.89 0.66
N ASP A 179 6.96 8.56 1.36
CA ASP A 179 7.19 9.01 2.72
C ASP A 179 7.32 10.53 2.81
N ASN A 180 8.07 11.13 1.87
CA ASN A 180 8.20 12.58 1.79
C ASN A 180 6.86 13.24 1.43
N PHE A 181 6.15 12.72 0.42
CA PHE A 181 4.84 13.21 0.00
C PHE A 181 3.80 13.12 1.13
N THR A 182 3.80 12.06 1.92
CA THR A 182 2.93 11.90 3.08
C THR A 182 3.10 13.06 4.06
N ARG A 183 4.32 13.43 4.40
CA ARG A 183 4.62 14.55 5.31
C ARG A 183 4.21 15.89 4.72
N TRP A 184 4.54 16.10 3.45
CA TRP A 184 4.16 17.35 2.75
C TRP A 184 2.64 17.51 2.68
N LEU A 185 1.92 16.45 2.28
CA LEU A 185 0.46 16.49 2.12
C LEU A 185 -0.25 16.63 3.47
N ALA A 186 0.30 16.02 4.54
CA ALA A 186 -0.21 16.17 5.89
C ALA A 186 -0.24 17.63 6.34
N VAL A 187 0.84 18.37 6.11
CA VAL A 187 0.91 19.81 6.42
C VAL A 187 -0.04 20.60 5.54
N HIS A 188 -0.09 20.29 4.23
CA HIS A 188 -0.90 21.03 3.27
C HIS A 188 -2.42 20.89 3.53
N LEU A 189 -2.88 19.69 3.94
CA LEU A 189 -4.30 19.41 4.15
C LEU A 189 -4.77 19.53 5.61
N ALA A 190 -3.87 19.76 6.57
CA ALA A 190 -4.22 19.93 7.98
C ALA A 190 -5.31 20.99 8.23
N PRO A 191 -5.29 22.18 7.59
CA PRO A 191 -6.35 23.19 7.77
C PRO A 191 -7.75 22.72 7.33
N ALA A 192 -7.83 21.70 6.46
CA ALA A 192 -9.09 21.07 6.04
C ALA A 192 -9.46 19.87 6.93
N ASN A 193 -8.78 19.64 8.06
CA ASN A 193 -8.96 18.48 8.94
C ASN A 193 -8.80 17.13 8.21
N ILE A 194 -7.95 17.08 7.20
CA ILE A 194 -7.59 15.85 6.52
C ILE A 194 -6.22 15.41 7.04
N ARG A 195 -6.17 14.28 7.73
CA ARG A 195 -4.94 13.67 8.22
C ARG A 195 -4.33 12.78 7.14
N VAL A 196 -3.03 12.82 7.00
CA VAL A 196 -2.32 12.02 5.99
C VAL A 196 -1.17 11.28 6.68
N ASN A 197 -1.21 9.97 6.67
CA ASN A 197 -0.20 9.11 7.28
C ASN A 197 0.21 8.00 6.31
N ALA A 198 1.23 7.24 6.65
CA ALA A 198 1.64 6.07 5.90
C ALA A 198 1.86 4.87 6.82
N ILE A 199 1.65 3.69 6.27
CA ILE A 199 2.10 2.42 6.84
C ILE A 199 3.25 1.92 5.96
N ALA A 200 4.35 1.51 6.57
CA ALA A 200 5.52 0.95 5.90
C ALA A 200 5.64 -0.56 6.23
N PRO A 201 5.05 -1.44 5.40
CA PRO A 201 5.16 -2.88 5.60
C PRO A 201 6.62 -3.35 5.45
N GLY A 202 7.00 -4.32 6.29
CA GLY A 202 8.21 -5.10 6.14
C GLY A 202 8.07 -6.19 5.08
N PHE A 203 8.55 -7.38 5.37
CA PHE A 203 8.43 -8.52 4.46
C PHE A 203 7.15 -9.32 4.73
N PHE A 204 6.23 -9.26 3.79
CA PHE A 204 4.98 -10.01 3.75
C PHE A 204 5.01 -10.94 2.54
N ILE A 205 4.57 -12.20 2.70
CA ILE A 205 4.48 -13.11 1.57
C ILE A 205 3.27 -12.74 0.71
N THR A 206 3.53 -12.43 -0.56
CA THR A 206 2.52 -12.15 -1.58
C THR A 206 2.73 -13.05 -2.79
N GLN A 207 1.78 -13.08 -3.72
CA GLN A 207 1.97 -13.82 -4.98
C GLN A 207 3.19 -13.32 -5.79
N GLN A 208 3.50 -12.01 -5.68
CA GLN A 208 4.62 -11.39 -6.39
C GLN A 208 5.99 -11.79 -5.87
N ASN A 209 6.12 -12.15 -4.60
CA ASN A 209 7.42 -12.40 -3.97
C ASN A 209 7.57 -13.81 -3.37
N ARG A 210 6.52 -14.63 -3.39
CA ARG A 210 6.54 -15.97 -2.80
C ARG A 210 7.70 -16.81 -3.31
N PHE A 211 7.91 -16.83 -4.62
CA PHE A 211 8.98 -17.60 -5.25
C PHE A 211 10.40 -17.10 -4.91
N LEU A 212 10.53 -15.87 -4.42
CA LEU A 212 11.80 -15.32 -3.96
C LEU A 212 12.11 -15.73 -2.51
N MET A 213 11.10 -16.04 -1.73
CA MET A 213 11.19 -16.27 -0.28
C MET A 213 11.04 -17.72 0.11
N LEU A 214 10.25 -18.49 -0.66
CA LEU A 214 9.93 -19.89 -0.38
C LEU A 214 10.28 -20.76 -1.59
N GLU A 215 10.74 -21.97 -1.31
CA GLU A 215 10.96 -23.01 -2.31
C GLU A 215 9.62 -23.50 -2.90
N GLN A 216 9.67 -24.39 -3.90
CA GLN A 216 8.47 -24.91 -4.56
C GLN A 216 7.49 -25.63 -3.63
N ASP A 217 7.96 -26.17 -2.50
CA ASP A 217 7.13 -26.80 -1.47
C ASP A 217 6.28 -25.77 -0.70
N GLY A 218 6.55 -24.50 -0.88
CA GLY A 218 5.86 -23.37 -0.26
C GLY A 218 6.07 -23.24 1.25
N LYS A 219 7.05 -23.94 1.81
CA LYS A 219 7.37 -23.98 3.25
C LYS A 219 8.85 -23.71 3.52
N THR A 220 9.75 -24.35 2.77
CA THR A 220 11.20 -24.20 2.93
C THR A 220 11.61 -22.80 2.47
N LEU A 221 12.44 -22.14 3.27
CA LEU A 221 12.97 -20.81 2.94
C LEU A 221 14.06 -20.92 1.86
N THR A 222 13.98 -20.09 0.84
CA THR A 222 15.12 -19.84 -0.05
C THR A 222 16.28 -19.19 0.70
N ALA A 223 17.46 -19.15 0.13
CA ALA A 223 18.60 -18.40 0.69
C ALA A 223 18.24 -16.94 0.98
N ARG A 224 17.43 -16.31 0.08
CA ARG A 224 16.91 -14.95 0.30
C ARG A 224 15.90 -14.90 1.45
N GLY A 225 15.00 -15.87 1.53
CA GLY A 225 14.04 -15.97 2.65
C GLY A 225 14.74 -16.10 4.00
N GLN A 226 15.79 -16.95 4.08
CA GLN A 226 16.62 -17.09 5.28
C GLN A 226 17.30 -15.78 5.67
N LYS A 227 17.87 -15.06 4.68
CA LYS A 227 18.52 -13.76 4.87
C LYS A 227 17.53 -12.71 5.41
N VAL A 228 16.30 -12.70 4.91
CA VAL A 228 15.23 -11.81 5.39
C VAL A 228 14.86 -12.13 6.83
N ILE A 229 14.58 -13.41 7.13
CA ILE A 229 14.18 -13.84 8.47
C ILE A 229 15.28 -13.57 9.50
N SER A 230 16.56 -13.83 9.14
CA SER A 230 17.68 -13.55 10.06
C SER A 230 17.87 -12.06 10.37
N LYS A 231 17.38 -11.17 9.49
CA LYS A 231 17.41 -9.71 9.68
C LYS A 231 16.13 -9.15 10.30
N THR A 232 15.11 -9.96 10.50
CA THR A 232 13.85 -9.58 11.12
C THR A 232 13.84 -10.06 12.57
N PRO A 233 13.91 -9.21 13.60
CA PRO A 233 13.99 -9.62 15.01
C PRO A 233 12.84 -10.52 15.48
N MET A 234 11.63 -10.37 14.93
CA MET A 234 10.50 -11.27 15.21
C MET A 234 10.59 -12.63 14.52
N HIS A 235 11.65 -12.92 13.73
CA HIS A 235 11.96 -14.19 13.09
C HIS A 235 10.81 -14.81 12.28
N ARG A 236 9.94 -13.98 11.70
CA ARG A 236 8.87 -14.39 10.81
C ARG A 236 8.59 -13.36 9.73
N PHE A 237 7.94 -13.77 8.66
CA PHE A 237 7.27 -12.83 7.75
C PHE A 237 6.03 -12.24 8.42
N GLY A 238 5.66 -11.03 8.01
CA GLY A 238 4.39 -10.43 8.40
C GLY A 238 3.21 -11.18 7.75
N GLU A 239 2.11 -11.29 8.48
CA GLU A 239 0.83 -11.71 7.95
C GLU A 239 -0.01 -10.47 7.63
N PRO A 240 -0.81 -10.43 6.54
CA PRO A 240 -1.57 -9.23 6.17
C PRO A 240 -2.40 -8.63 7.32
N LYS A 241 -2.89 -9.46 8.24
CA LYS A 241 -3.61 -9.01 9.46
C LYS A 241 -2.75 -8.15 10.41
N ASP A 242 -1.41 -8.30 10.38
CA ASP A 242 -0.51 -7.50 11.22
C ASP A 242 -0.58 -5.99 10.87
N LEU A 243 -1.05 -5.64 9.66
CA LEU A 243 -1.25 -4.26 9.23
C LEU A 243 -2.54 -3.64 9.78
N CYS A 244 -3.55 -4.46 10.11
CA CYS A 244 -4.89 -3.99 10.39
C CYS A 244 -4.98 -3.11 11.64
N GLY A 245 -4.22 -3.42 12.69
CA GLY A 245 -4.21 -2.63 13.91
C GLY A 245 -3.73 -1.20 13.69
N ALA A 246 -2.60 -1.03 12.99
CA ALA A 246 -2.06 0.27 12.63
C ALA A 246 -3.02 1.03 11.69
N LEU A 247 -3.60 0.34 10.69
CA LEU A 247 -4.57 0.94 9.78
C LEU A 247 -5.77 1.47 10.53
N THR A 248 -6.45 0.63 11.30
CA THR A 248 -7.69 0.99 12.00
C THR A 248 -7.45 2.14 12.99
N TYR A 249 -6.33 2.11 13.72
CA TYR A 249 -5.93 3.23 14.57
C TYR A 249 -5.80 4.52 13.78
N LEU A 250 -4.99 4.54 12.70
CA LEU A 250 -4.72 5.74 11.94
C LEU A 250 -5.94 6.35 11.25
N VAL A 251 -6.94 5.54 10.87
CA VAL A 251 -8.15 6.05 10.20
C VAL A 251 -9.28 6.38 11.17
N SER A 252 -9.20 5.94 12.43
CA SER A 252 -10.18 6.23 13.46
C SER A 252 -9.99 7.61 14.11
N ASP A 253 -10.97 8.02 14.89
CA ASP A 253 -10.93 9.28 15.66
C ASP A 253 -9.92 9.20 16.83
N GLU A 254 -9.46 8.00 17.22
CA GLU A 254 -8.38 7.80 18.20
C GLU A 254 -7.06 8.44 17.75
N ALA A 255 -6.84 8.55 16.43
CA ALA A 255 -5.68 9.19 15.83
C ALA A 255 -5.94 10.66 15.42
N SER A 256 -6.89 11.35 16.06
CA SER A 256 -7.32 12.71 15.67
C SER A 256 -6.18 13.75 15.67
N PHE A 257 -5.12 13.54 16.43
CA PHE A 257 -3.94 14.42 16.47
C PHE A 257 -2.69 13.80 15.83
N VAL A 258 -2.87 12.74 15.00
CA VAL A 258 -1.78 12.02 14.33
C VAL A 258 -1.85 12.28 12.83
N THR A 259 -0.87 13.04 12.30
CA THR A 259 -0.71 13.33 10.88
C THR A 259 0.76 13.45 10.51
N GLY A 260 1.15 13.07 9.30
CA GLY A 260 2.51 13.13 8.79
C GLY A 260 3.43 12.00 9.27
N VAL A 261 2.91 10.97 9.95
CA VAL A 261 3.71 9.84 10.42
C VAL A 261 3.79 8.72 9.39
N VAL A 262 4.90 8.00 9.43
CA VAL A 262 5.11 6.72 8.73
C VAL A 262 5.31 5.66 9.79
N ILE A 263 4.39 4.70 9.90
CA ILE A 263 4.46 3.63 10.89
C ILE A 263 5.03 2.36 10.22
N PRO A 264 6.23 1.92 10.60
CA PRO A 264 6.74 0.63 10.16
C PRO A 264 5.96 -0.51 10.86
N VAL A 265 5.56 -1.50 10.05
CA VAL A 265 4.99 -2.76 10.51
C VAL A 265 5.85 -3.85 9.88
N ASP A 266 6.98 -4.15 10.49
CA ASP A 266 8.10 -4.84 9.85
C ASP A 266 8.81 -5.89 10.73
N GLY A 267 8.24 -6.18 11.90
CA GLY A 267 8.82 -7.14 12.85
C GLY A 267 10.16 -6.70 13.44
N GLY A 268 10.44 -5.39 13.41
CA GLY A 268 11.67 -4.79 13.93
C GLY A 268 12.80 -4.68 12.89
N PHE A 269 12.54 -4.95 11.62
CA PHE A 269 13.56 -4.95 10.56
C PHE A 269 14.30 -3.61 10.48
N LEU A 270 13.59 -2.48 10.50
CA LEU A 270 14.21 -1.15 10.44
C LEU A 270 14.95 -0.75 11.73
N ALA A 271 14.56 -1.31 12.85
CA ALA A 271 15.19 -1.01 14.15
C ALA A 271 16.50 -1.78 14.36
N TYR A 272 16.71 -2.87 13.61
CA TYR A 272 17.84 -3.77 13.81
C TYR A 272 19.08 -3.34 13.04
N SER A 273 20.12 -2.96 13.77
CA SER A 273 21.43 -2.57 13.19
C SER A 273 22.29 -3.77 12.70
N GLY A 274 21.91 -4.98 13.08
CA GLY A 274 22.67 -6.20 12.76
C GLY A 274 23.59 -6.68 13.88
N VAL A 275 23.62 -5.96 15.02
CA VAL A 275 24.39 -6.30 16.24
C VAL A 275 23.53 -6.16 17.47
#